data_593e6f25e87ca85dc567cae4bd9f7936
#
_entry.id   593e6f25e87ca85dc567cae4bd9f7936
#
_cell.length_a   1.000
_cell.length_b   1.000
_cell.length_c   1.000
_cell.angle_alpha   90.00
_cell.angle_beta   90.00
_cell.angle_gamma   90.00
#
_symmetry.space_group_name_H-M   'P 1'
#
loop_
_entity.id
_entity.type
_entity.pdbx_description
1 polymer ?
#
loop_
_entity_poly.entity_id
_entity_poly.type
_entity_poly.pdbx_seq_one_letter_code
_entity_poly.pdbx_strand_id
1 'polypeptide(L)'
;DKRKRKGITEYEAISLMRERNYFGAMMLNLGEADAMVTGLTRSYRSVLRPAISTIGLQKDIQTIAGMYILNTKKGPLFLADTTVNLNPSAEQIAEITVNVAKFIRRLKVTPRIALLSYSNFGSSPGQDPEKMSKAVKILHETQPNLIVDGEMQANFALSPELMNEKFPFSTLANKEVNTLIFPNLSAGNIAYKLLQQTNELEPIGPILLGLRKSLHVLQLGASVREILSMIKIAVIDAQGQEKWFQDSTADSSKRTQRTSSSSVQELV
;
A
#
# COMPACT_ATOMS: atom_id res chain seq x y z
N ASP A 1 -25.98 3.30 -11.89
CA ASP A 1 -25.42 4.58 -12.32
C ASP A 1 -23.87 4.57 -12.41
N LYS A 2 -23.15 4.18 -11.37
CA LYS A 2 -21.67 4.23 -11.31
C LYS A 2 -20.96 3.49 -12.46
N ARG A 3 -21.57 2.43 -12.99
CA ARG A 3 -21.02 1.59 -14.07
C ARG A 3 -21.81 1.65 -15.39
N LYS A 4 -22.84 2.47 -15.48
CA LYS A 4 -23.67 2.64 -16.67
C LYS A 4 -22.83 2.96 -17.91
N ARG A 5 -21.86 3.89 -17.80
CA ARG A 5 -20.95 4.23 -18.89
C ARG A 5 -19.93 3.13 -19.25
N LYS A 6 -19.83 2.06 -18.46
CA LYS A 6 -19.00 0.89 -18.72
C LYS A 6 -19.81 -0.32 -19.21
N GLY A 7 -21.05 -0.07 -19.63
CA GLY A 7 -21.91 -1.07 -20.25
C GLY A 7 -22.67 -1.99 -19.29
N ILE A 8 -22.65 -1.73 -17.96
CA ILE A 8 -23.46 -2.51 -17.00
C ILE A 8 -24.89 -2.05 -17.08
N THR A 9 -25.79 -2.97 -17.45
CA THR A 9 -27.25 -2.79 -17.46
C THR A 9 -27.83 -2.85 -16.04
N GLU A 10 -29.05 -2.37 -15.84
CA GLU A 10 -29.75 -2.45 -14.55
C GLU A 10 -29.97 -3.91 -14.11
N TYR A 11 -30.34 -4.77 -15.03
CA TYR A 11 -30.51 -6.19 -14.78
C TYR A 11 -29.21 -6.86 -14.30
N GLU A 12 -28.09 -6.58 -14.96
CA GLU A 12 -26.79 -7.08 -14.55
C GLU A 12 -26.37 -6.51 -13.18
N ALA A 13 -26.66 -5.24 -12.91
CA ALA A 13 -26.36 -4.63 -11.62
C ALA A 13 -27.12 -5.30 -10.48
N ILE A 14 -28.43 -5.58 -10.67
CA ILE A 14 -29.24 -6.31 -9.70
C ILE A 14 -28.69 -7.74 -9.50
N SER A 15 -28.29 -8.41 -10.58
CA SER A 15 -27.71 -9.75 -10.50
C SER A 15 -26.38 -9.73 -9.73
N LEU A 16 -25.50 -8.76 -9.96
CA LEU A 16 -24.24 -8.60 -9.24
C LEU A 16 -24.46 -8.34 -7.74
N MET A 17 -25.50 -7.60 -7.35
CA MET A 17 -25.82 -7.32 -5.94
C MET A 17 -26.27 -8.56 -5.16
N ARG A 18 -26.60 -9.67 -5.81
CA ARG A 18 -26.85 -10.97 -5.14
C ARG A 18 -25.55 -11.66 -4.71
N GLU A 19 -24.43 -11.23 -5.24
CA GLU A 19 -23.11 -11.75 -4.86
C GLU A 19 -22.59 -10.97 -3.64
N ARG A 20 -22.24 -11.70 -2.57
CA ARG A 20 -21.92 -11.12 -1.24
C ARG A 20 -20.80 -10.07 -1.26
N ASN A 21 -19.77 -10.24 -2.10
CA ASN A 21 -18.65 -9.29 -2.14
C ASN A 21 -19.05 -7.98 -2.85
N TYR A 22 -19.92 -8.04 -3.86
CA TYR A 22 -20.52 -6.84 -4.46
C TYR A 22 -21.47 -6.13 -3.49
N PHE A 23 -22.30 -6.88 -2.78
CA PHE A 23 -23.23 -6.34 -1.80
C PHE A 23 -22.49 -5.64 -0.66
N GLY A 24 -21.52 -6.34 0.00
CA GLY A 24 -20.75 -5.76 1.09
C GLY A 24 -19.89 -4.58 0.64
N ALA A 25 -19.27 -4.65 -0.55
CA ALA A 25 -18.54 -3.52 -1.10
C ALA A 25 -19.44 -2.31 -1.41
N MET A 26 -20.74 -2.54 -1.75
CA MET A 26 -21.70 -1.47 -1.95
C MET A 26 -22.12 -0.83 -0.62
N MET A 27 -22.40 -1.61 0.41
CA MET A 27 -22.67 -1.09 1.77
C MET A 27 -21.52 -0.19 2.23
N LEU A 28 -20.27 -0.65 2.08
CA LEU A 28 -19.09 0.13 2.40
C LEU A 28 -18.99 1.43 1.57
N ASN A 29 -19.31 1.35 0.28
CA ASN A 29 -19.28 2.53 -0.61
C ASN A 29 -20.37 3.55 -0.28
N LEU A 30 -21.54 3.11 0.21
CA LEU A 30 -22.66 3.97 0.62
C LEU A 30 -22.48 4.55 2.04
N GLY A 31 -21.50 4.06 2.81
CA GLY A 31 -21.26 4.49 4.18
C GLY A 31 -22.12 3.78 5.23
N GLU A 32 -22.77 2.67 4.86
CA GLU A 32 -23.52 1.81 5.78
C GLU A 32 -22.60 0.91 6.62
N ALA A 33 -21.31 0.89 6.28
CA ALA A 33 -20.24 0.25 7.02
C ALA A 33 -18.95 1.06 6.87
N ASP A 34 -18.06 1.01 7.88
CA ASP A 34 -16.79 1.74 7.89
C ASP A 34 -15.65 0.94 7.29
N ALA A 35 -15.67 -0.38 7.45
CA ALA A 35 -14.67 -1.31 6.94
C ALA A 35 -15.29 -2.64 6.52
N MET A 36 -14.58 -3.37 5.65
CA MET A 36 -14.96 -4.71 5.23
C MET A 36 -13.77 -5.66 5.30
N VAL A 37 -13.95 -6.78 5.99
CA VAL A 37 -13.03 -7.92 5.98
C VAL A 37 -13.75 -9.09 5.33
N THR A 38 -13.18 -9.66 4.29
CA THR A 38 -13.78 -10.74 3.50
C THR A 38 -12.71 -11.74 3.05
N GLY A 39 -13.08 -12.80 2.34
CA GLY A 39 -12.19 -13.89 1.93
C GLY A 39 -12.51 -15.18 2.65
N LEU A 40 -11.53 -15.85 3.26
CA LEU A 40 -11.60 -17.12 4.00
C LEU A 40 -12.04 -18.33 3.15
N THR A 41 -13.07 -18.18 2.32
CA THR A 41 -13.67 -19.23 1.48
C THR A 41 -13.68 -18.88 -0.02
N ARG A 42 -13.04 -17.78 -0.40
CA ARG A 42 -13.00 -17.25 -1.77
C ARG A 42 -11.58 -16.92 -2.19
N SER A 43 -11.31 -17.02 -3.48
CA SER A 43 -10.01 -16.62 -4.03
C SER A 43 -9.84 -15.09 -3.93
N TYR A 44 -8.61 -14.65 -3.78
CA TYR A 44 -8.26 -13.22 -3.71
C TYR A 44 -8.80 -12.41 -4.90
N ARG A 45 -8.69 -12.98 -6.11
CA ARG A 45 -9.19 -12.34 -7.35
C ARG A 45 -10.70 -12.12 -7.34
N SER A 46 -11.49 -13.04 -6.76
CA SER A 46 -12.96 -12.92 -6.71
C SER A 46 -13.43 -11.80 -5.81
N VAL A 47 -12.59 -11.34 -4.87
CA VAL A 47 -12.88 -10.20 -4.00
C VAL A 47 -12.38 -8.89 -4.60
N LEU A 48 -11.21 -8.91 -5.25
CA LEU A 48 -10.56 -7.71 -5.76
C LEU A 48 -11.40 -7.00 -6.84
N ARG A 49 -11.99 -7.75 -7.77
CA ARG A 49 -12.83 -7.18 -8.84
C ARG A 49 -14.07 -6.45 -8.30
N PRO A 50 -14.88 -7.02 -7.40
CA PRO A 50 -15.96 -6.30 -6.70
C PRO A 50 -15.46 -5.03 -5.98
N ALA A 51 -14.37 -5.11 -5.23
CA ALA A 51 -13.80 -3.99 -4.51
C ALA A 51 -13.46 -2.81 -5.43
N ILE A 52 -12.66 -3.04 -6.48
CA ILE A 52 -12.27 -2.00 -7.43
C ILE A 52 -13.48 -1.46 -8.19
N SER A 53 -14.42 -2.34 -8.61
CA SER A 53 -15.55 -1.93 -9.42
C SER A 53 -16.59 -1.13 -8.65
N THR A 54 -16.74 -1.36 -7.35
CA THR A 54 -17.77 -0.76 -6.50
C THR A 54 -17.20 0.41 -5.68
N ILE A 55 -16.12 0.19 -4.94
CA ILE A 55 -15.49 1.20 -4.09
C ILE A 55 -14.65 2.15 -4.96
N GLY A 56 -13.75 1.59 -5.79
CA GLY A 56 -12.79 2.33 -6.58
C GLY A 56 -11.53 2.68 -5.79
N LEU A 57 -10.59 3.32 -6.49
CA LEU A 57 -9.31 3.75 -5.93
C LEU A 57 -9.43 5.09 -5.21
N GLN A 58 -8.48 5.40 -4.34
CA GLN A 58 -8.32 6.73 -3.77
C GLN A 58 -8.03 7.74 -4.89
N LYS A 59 -8.28 9.02 -4.61
CA LYS A 59 -7.91 10.10 -5.53
C LYS A 59 -6.41 10.08 -5.78
N ASP A 60 -6.02 10.25 -7.03
CA ASP A 60 -4.62 10.29 -7.49
C ASP A 60 -3.85 8.97 -7.32
N ILE A 61 -4.54 7.85 -7.04
CA ILE A 61 -3.98 6.50 -7.01
C ILE A 61 -4.45 5.70 -8.22
N GLN A 62 -3.49 5.08 -8.90
CA GLN A 62 -3.74 4.20 -10.06
C GLN A 62 -3.40 2.75 -9.76
N THR A 63 -2.54 2.50 -8.76
CA THR A 63 -2.01 1.19 -8.44
C THR A 63 -2.38 0.78 -7.02
N ILE A 64 -3.10 -0.34 -6.89
CA ILE A 64 -3.32 -0.99 -5.59
C ILE A 64 -2.14 -1.91 -5.27
N ALA A 65 -1.90 -2.15 -3.99
CA ALA A 65 -0.85 -3.06 -3.53
C ALA A 65 -1.32 -3.96 -2.41
N GLY A 66 -0.66 -5.11 -2.25
CA GLY A 66 -0.83 -5.99 -1.12
C GLY A 66 0.40 -6.00 -0.23
N MET A 67 0.22 -5.72 1.04
CA MET A 67 1.31 -5.65 2.02
C MET A 67 1.12 -6.70 3.12
N TYR A 68 2.22 -7.30 3.58
CA TYR A 68 2.27 -8.10 4.79
C TYR A 68 3.07 -7.41 5.88
N ILE A 69 2.66 -7.61 7.13
CA ILE A 69 3.43 -7.26 8.32
C ILE A 69 3.91 -8.56 8.94
N LEU A 70 5.21 -8.71 9.10
CA LEU A 70 5.83 -9.80 9.87
C LEU A 70 6.32 -9.26 11.21
N ASN A 71 5.88 -9.88 12.29
CA ASN A 71 6.28 -9.48 13.65
C ASN A 71 7.60 -10.18 14.01
N THR A 72 8.72 -9.49 13.80
CA THR A 72 10.05 -10.02 14.07
C THR A 72 10.52 -9.65 15.48
N LYS A 73 11.62 -10.29 15.94
CA LYS A 73 12.25 -9.94 17.23
C LYS A 73 12.76 -8.49 17.29
N LYS A 74 13.03 -7.88 16.13
CA LYS A 74 13.45 -6.47 15.99
C LYS A 74 12.28 -5.50 15.78
N GLY A 75 11.03 -6.00 15.83
CA GLY A 75 9.83 -5.22 15.57
C GLY A 75 9.16 -5.55 14.24
N PRO A 76 8.16 -4.77 13.82
CA PRO A 76 7.39 -5.04 12.61
C PRO A 76 8.23 -4.82 11.34
N LEU A 77 8.23 -5.80 10.45
CA LEU A 77 8.79 -5.74 9.11
C LEU A 77 7.66 -5.72 8.08
N PHE A 78 7.61 -4.69 7.25
CA PHE A 78 6.59 -4.47 6.22
C PHE A 78 7.12 -4.92 4.86
N LEU A 79 6.36 -5.74 4.14
CA LEU A 79 6.74 -6.34 2.86
C LEU A 79 5.70 -6.02 1.79
N ALA A 80 6.07 -5.37 0.68
CA ALA A 80 5.19 -5.02 -0.45
C ALA A 80 5.95 -4.91 -1.81
N ASP A 81 5.32 -5.09 -3.00
CA ASP A 81 4.05 -5.76 -3.16
C ASP A 81 4.27 -7.27 -3.18
N THR A 82 3.43 -7.97 -2.48
CA THR A 82 3.56 -9.42 -2.30
C THR A 82 2.37 -10.19 -2.86
N THR A 83 1.35 -9.48 -3.45
CA THR A 83 0.05 -10.12 -3.69
C THR A 83 -0.66 -9.68 -4.98
N VAL A 84 -0.42 -8.48 -5.50
CA VAL A 84 -1.27 -7.87 -6.53
C VAL A 84 -0.57 -7.70 -7.87
N ASN A 85 0.56 -6.99 -7.91
CA ASN A 85 1.16 -6.55 -9.16
C ASN A 85 2.23 -7.53 -9.66
N LEU A 86 1.98 -8.16 -10.82
CA LEU A 86 2.89 -9.17 -11.39
C LEU A 86 4.27 -8.59 -11.69
N ASN A 87 4.31 -7.51 -12.46
CA ASN A 87 5.54 -6.82 -12.84
C ASN A 87 5.26 -5.32 -12.97
N PRO A 88 5.25 -4.57 -11.84
CA PRO A 88 4.97 -3.15 -11.85
C PRO A 88 6.08 -2.34 -12.52
N SER A 89 5.73 -1.21 -13.15
CA SER A 89 6.70 -0.24 -13.67
C SER A 89 7.39 0.52 -12.54
N ALA A 90 8.44 1.29 -12.85
CA ALA A 90 9.11 2.15 -11.87
C ALA A 90 8.16 3.16 -11.22
N GLU A 91 7.27 3.76 -12.01
CA GLU A 91 6.25 4.70 -11.55
C GLU A 91 5.25 4.01 -10.61
N GLN A 92 4.81 2.79 -10.96
CA GLN A 92 3.93 1.99 -10.11
C GLN A 92 4.62 1.58 -8.80
N ILE A 93 5.91 1.20 -8.83
CA ILE A 93 6.70 0.90 -7.63
C ILE A 93 6.80 2.13 -6.72
N ALA A 94 7.06 3.30 -7.29
CA ALA A 94 7.09 4.55 -6.53
C ALA A 94 5.74 4.84 -5.87
N GLU A 95 4.64 4.68 -6.61
CA GLU A 95 3.28 4.86 -6.07
C GLU A 95 2.95 3.84 -4.96
N ILE A 96 3.28 2.56 -5.16
CA ILE A 96 3.15 1.50 -4.15
C ILE A 96 3.92 1.90 -2.89
N THR A 97 5.16 2.35 -3.04
CA THR A 97 6.03 2.77 -1.92
C THR A 97 5.41 3.92 -1.11
N VAL A 98 4.85 4.92 -1.78
CA VAL A 98 4.15 6.03 -1.12
C VAL A 98 2.92 5.55 -0.36
N ASN A 99 2.13 4.66 -0.96
CA ASN A 99 0.92 4.10 -0.32
C ASN A 99 1.26 3.27 0.91
N VAL A 100 2.30 2.44 0.82
CA VAL A 100 2.85 1.68 1.95
C VAL A 100 3.32 2.62 3.06
N ALA A 101 4.09 3.66 2.73
CA ALA A 101 4.57 4.64 3.71
C ALA A 101 3.43 5.37 4.42
N LYS A 102 2.39 5.78 3.68
CA LYS A 102 1.17 6.41 4.26
C LYS A 102 0.50 5.49 5.26
N PHE A 103 0.34 4.21 4.91
CA PHE A 103 -0.28 3.24 5.81
C PHE A 103 0.56 2.99 7.06
N ILE A 104 1.88 2.82 6.93
CA ILE A 104 2.79 2.61 8.08
C ILE A 104 2.73 3.79 9.05
N ARG A 105 2.65 5.03 8.54
CA ARG A 105 2.47 6.23 9.39
C ARG A 105 1.15 6.22 10.16
N ARG A 106 0.07 5.63 9.61
CA ARG A 106 -1.21 5.44 10.35
C ARG A 106 -1.03 4.52 11.55
N LEU A 107 -0.12 3.55 11.45
CA LEU A 107 0.28 2.70 12.57
C LEU A 107 1.21 3.41 13.57
N LYS A 108 1.49 4.72 13.39
CA LYS A 108 2.43 5.53 14.19
C LYS A 108 3.87 5.01 14.14
N VAL A 109 4.24 4.37 13.06
CA VAL A 109 5.61 3.89 12.79
C VAL A 109 6.24 4.78 11.72
N THR A 110 7.50 5.12 11.89
CA THR A 110 8.29 5.81 10.86
C THR A 110 8.75 4.80 9.81
N PRO A 111 8.33 4.91 8.53
CA PRO A 111 8.78 4.02 7.48
C PRO A 111 10.24 4.32 7.11
N ARG A 112 11.07 3.28 7.06
CA ARG A 112 12.45 3.29 6.56
C ARG A 112 12.54 2.20 5.51
N ILE A 113 12.58 2.62 4.24
CA ILE A 113 12.16 1.80 3.10
C ILE A 113 13.36 1.48 2.23
N ALA A 114 13.60 0.19 1.99
CA ALA A 114 14.56 -0.29 1.01
C ALA A 114 13.84 -0.84 -0.23
N LEU A 115 14.21 -0.36 -1.41
CA LEU A 115 13.81 -0.93 -2.69
C LEU A 115 14.81 -2.04 -3.05
N LEU A 116 14.30 -3.28 -3.11
CA LEU A 116 15.14 -4.48 -3.20
C LEU A 116 15.44 -4.89 -4.63
N SER A 117 16.65 -5.40 -4.82
CA SER A 117 17.10 -6.03 -6.05
C SER A 117 18.20 -7.06 -5.73
N TYR A 118 18.70 -7.75 -6.75
CA TYR A 118 19.95 -8.52 -6.67
C TYR A 118 21.20 -7.65 -6.87
N SER A 119 21.04 -6.38 -7.21
CA SER A 119 22.07 -5.36 -7.40
C SER A 119 22.11 -4.41 -6.20
N ASN A 120 23.24 -3.74 -6.00
CA ASN A 120 23.42 -2.65 -5.03
C ASN A 120 23.87 -1.40 -5.79
N PHE A 121 23.01 -0.37 -5.87
CA PHE A 121 23.36 0.95 -6.41
C PHE A 121 24.06 0.90 -7.78
N GLY A 122 23.54 0.05 -8.71
CA GLY A 122 24.10 -0.10 -10.06
C GLY A 122 25.22 -1.12 -10.18
N SER A 123 25.48 -1.95 -9.16
CA SER A 123 26.56 -2.95 -9.21
C SER A 123 26.38 -4.04 -10.26
N SER A 124 25.15 -4.27 -10.72
CA SER A 124 24.82 -5.27 -11.73
C SER A 124 23.73 -4.74 -12.67
N PRO A 125 23.90 -4.85 -14.00
CA PRO A 125 22.91 -4.41 -14.96
C PRO A 125 21.70 -5.35 -14.97
N GLY A 126 20.53 -4.86 -15.41
CA GLY A 126 19.33 -5.65 -15.63
C GLY A 126 18.04 -4.86 -15.47
N GLN A 127 16.94 -5.42 -15.96
CA GLN A 127 15.64 -4.74 -15.97
C GLN A 127 15.13 -4.41 -14.57
N ASP A 128 15.24 -5.35 -13.60
CA ASP A 128 14.78 -5.11 -12.24
C ASP A 128 15.65 -4.09 -11.50
N PRO A 129 17.02 -4.15 -11.50
CA PRO A 129 17.85 -3.08 -10.94
C PRO A 129 17.55 -1.69 -11.51
N GLU A 130 17.50 -1.56 -12.83
CA GLU A 130 17.22 -0.28 -13.51
C GLU A 130 15.84 0.28 -13.14
N LYS A 131 14.83 -0.60 -13.10
CA LYS A 131 13.47 -0.25 -12.68
C LYS A 131 13.41 0.25 -11.25
N MET A 132 14.09 -0.46 -10.32
CA MET A 132 14.11 -0.09 -8.89
C MET A 132 14.89 1.20 -8.67
N SER A 133 16.04 1.37 -9.34
CA SER A 133 16.82 2.62 -9.31
C SER A 133 16.01 3.81 -9.83
N LYS A 134 15.28 3.63 -10.95
CA LYS A 134 14.37 4.67 -11.47
C LYS A 134 13.27 5.02 -10.48
N ALA A 135 12.68 4.02 -9.80
CA ALA A 135 11.66 4.24 -8.77
C ALA A 135 12.21 5.05 -7.59
N VAL A 136 13.45 4.79 -7.15
CA VAL A 136 14.12 5.58 -6.10
C VAL A 136 14.29 7.03 -6.53
N LYS A 137 14.73 7.29 -7.76
CA LYS A 137 14.87 8.67 -8.29
C LYS A 137 13.53 9.41 -8.25
N ILE A 138 12.45 8.78 -8.74
CA ILE A 138 11.09 9.35 -8.68
C ILE A 138 10.70 9.67 -7.23
N LEU A 139 11.01 8.78 -6.28
CA LEU A 139 10.68 8.97 -4.87
C LEU A 139 11.49 10.13 -4.26
N HIS A 140 12.78 10.26 -4.55
CA HIS A 140 13.60 11.37 -4.06
C HIS A 140 13.10 12.73 -4.59
N GLU A 141 12.68 12.79 -5.85
CA GLU A 141 12.14 14.00 -6.48
C GLU A 141 10.74 14.38 -5.94
N THR A 142 9.85 13.39 -5.78
CA THR A 142 8.44 13.63 -5.44
C THR A 142 8.13 13.57 -3.95
N GLN A 143 8.97 12.89 -3.16
CA GLN A 143 8.80 12.62 -1.74
C GLN A 143 10.09 12.88 -0.93
N PRO A 144 10.64 14.11 -0.92
CA PRO A 144 11.98 14.39 -0.36
C PRO A 144 12.09 14.10 1.15
N ASN A 145 10.95 14.03 1.86
CA ASN A 145 10.91 13.72 3.29
C ASN A 145 10.72 12.22 3.59
N LEU A 146 10.70 11.36 2.58
CA LEU A 146 10.58 9.93 2.76
C LEU A 146 11.97 9.31 2.94
N ILE A 147 12.14 8.53 4.01
CA ILE A 147 13.38 7.78 4.23
C ILE A 147 13.34 6.54 3.35
N VAL A 148 13.90 6.62 2.17
CA VAL A 148 13.88 5.58 1.14
C VAL A 148 15.18 5.57 0.36
N ASP A 149 15.68 4.38 0.02
CA ASP A 149 16.83 4.22 -0.86
C ASP A 149 16.87 2.85 -1.55
N GLY A 150 17.78 2.67 -2.50
CA GLY A 150 18.03 1.48 -3.30
C GLY A 150 18.51 1.85 -4.71
N GLU A 151 18.65 0.90 -5.61
CA GLU A 151 18.30 -0.52 -5.35
C GLU A 151 19.41 -1.17 -4.51
N MET A 152 19.01 -2.13 -3.68
CA MET A 152 19.94 -2.87 -2.84
C MET A 152 19.51 -4.31 -2.57
N GLN A 153 20.47 -5.16 -2.22
CA GLN A 153 20.21 -6.52 -1.79
C GLN A 153 19.67 -6.56 -0.36
N ALA A 154 18.86 -7.56 -0.07
CA ALA A 154 18.15 -7.70 1.20
C ALA A 154 19.10 -7.81 2.43
N ASN A 155 20.28 -8.44 2.28
CA ASN A 155 21.25 -8.54 3.35
C ASN A 155 21.81 -7.17 3.77
N PHE A 156 22.05 -6.26 2.81
CA PHE A 156 22.47 -4.88 3.12
C PHE A 156 21.30 -4.08 3.73
N ALA A 157 20.11 -4.22 3.17
CA ALA A 157 18.93 -3.55 3.71
C ALA A 157 18.65 -3.90 5.18
N LEU A 158 18.89 -5.16 5.58
CA LEU A 158 18.55 -5.67 6.92
C LEU A 158 19.74 -5.68 7.91
N SER A 159 20.94 -5.24 7.49
CA SER A 159 22.11 -5.09 8.35
C SER A 159 22.63 -3.65 8.31
N PRO A 160 22.34 -2.84 9.36
CA PRO A 160 22.89 -1.49 9.49
C PRO A 160 24.43 -1.46 9.43
N GLU A 161 25.07 -2.49 9.97
CA GLU A 161 26.55 -2.59 9.99
C GLU A 161 27.10 -2.68 8.57
N LEU A 162 26.57 -3.62 7.75
CA LEU A 162 26.98 -3.77 6.36
C LEU A 162 26.64 -2.54 5.51
N MET A 163 25.48 -1.93 5.77
CA MET A 163 25.06 -0.71 5.10
C MET A 163 26.05 0.42 5.37
N ASN A 164 26.40 0.64 6.62
CA ASN A 164 27.32 1.71 7.02
C ASN A 164 28.73 1.50 6.49
N GLU A 165 29.19 0.25 6.47
CA GLU A 165 30.53 -0.08 5.97
C GLU A 165 30.64 0.11 4.46
N LYS A 166 29.67 -0.37 3.69
CA LYS A 166 29.76 -0.42 2.22
C LYS A 166 29.10 0.75 1.52
N PHE A 167 28.03 1.30 2.10
CA PHE A 167 27.20 2.34 1.47
C PHE A 167 26.87 3.49 2.44
N PRO A 168 27.87 4.15 3.05
CA PRO A 168 27.68 5.23 4.02
C PRO A 168 26.95 6.45 3.45
N PHE A 169 26.87 6.57 2.12
CA PHE A 169 26.14 7.63 1.41
C PHE A 169 24.64 7.41 1.39
N SER A 170 24.16 6.19 1.67
CA SER A 170 22.73 5.86 1.60
C SER A 170 21.92 6.65 2.63
N THR A 171 20.71 7.07 2.25
CA THR A 171 19.77 7.69 3.19
C THR A 171 19.35 6.74 4.31
N LEU A 172 19.61 5.44 4.16
CA LEU A 172 19.35 4.37 5.12
C LEU A 172 20.55 4.07 6.03
N ALA A 173 21.71 4.67 5.79
CA ALA A 173 22.88 4.52 6.66
C ALA A 173 22.51 4.93 8.10
N ASN A 174 23.00 4.18 9.09
CA ASN A 174 22.70 4.34 10.52
C ASN A 174 21.20 4.22 10.88
N LYS A 175 20.42 3.55 10.06
CA LYS A 175 18.99 3.33 10.30
C LYS A 175 18.62 1.86 10.15
N GLU A 176 17.78 1.36 11.04
CA GLU A 176 17.17 0.04 10.89
C GLU A 176 16.04 0.12 9.86
N VAL A 177 16.21 -0.52 8.72
CA VAL A 177 15.17 -0.68 7.71
C VAL A 177 14.04 -1.53 8.28
N ASN A 178 12.81 -1.08 8.08
CA ASN A 178 11.61 -1.79 8.52
C ASN A 178 10.63 -2.06 7.38
N THR A 179 10.94 -1.64 6.15
CA THR A 179 10.03 -1.78 5.01
C THR A 179 10.82 -2.20 3.78
N LEU A 180 10.38 -3.29 3.15
CA LEU A 180 10.99 -3.86 1.95
C LEU A 180 10.01 -3.80 0.79
N ILE A 181 10.42 -3.16 -0.31
CA ILE A 181 9.65 -3.11 -1.57
C ILE A 181 10.32 -4.02 -2.60
N PHE A 182 9.54 -4.90 -3.18
CA PHE A 182 10.01 -5.93 -4.11
C PHE A 182 9.82 -5.49 -5.57
N PRO A 183 10.71 -5.95 -6.49
CA PRO A 183 10.66 -5.56 -7.90
C PRO A 183 9.48 -6.16 -8.67
N ASN A 184 8.97 -7.29 -8.21
CA ASN A 184 7.87 -8.02 -8.85
C ASN A 184 7.19 -8.97 -7.86
N LEU A 185 6.03 -9.52 -8.27
CA LEU A 185 5.21 -10.39 -7.42
C LEU A 185 5.95 -11.67 -7.00
N SER A 186 6.72 -12.27 -7.90
CA SER A 186 7.42 -13.52 -7.61
C SER A 186 8.43 -13.33 -6.48
N ALA A 187 9.24 -12.27 -6.55
CA ALA A 187 10.21 -11.95 -5.50
C ALA A 187 9.53 -11.69 -4.16
N GLY A 188 8.49 -10.85 -4.13
CA GLY A 188 7.76 -10.51 -2.91
C GLY A 188 7.02 -11.70 -2.30
N ASN A 189 6.32 -12.47 -3.13
CA ASN A 189 5.53 -13.61 -2.66
C ASN A 189 6.41 -14.74 -2.11
N ILE A 190 7.50 -15.08 -2.81
CA ILE A 190 8.44 -16.12 -2.35
C ILE A 190 9.13 -15.67 -1.06
N ALA A 191 9.63 -14.43 -1.01
CA ALA A 191 10.36 -13.91 0.14
C ALA A 191 9.49 -13.94 1.41
N TYR A 192 8.25 -13.43 1.37
CA TYR A 192 7.42 -13.41 2.58
C TYR A 192 7.06 -14.82 3.07
N LYS A 193 6.76 -15.76 2.13
CA LYS A 193 6.45 -17.15 2.48
C LYS A 193 7.64 -17.88 3.09
N LEU A 194 8.84 -17.67 2.56
CA LEU A 194 10.06 -18.22 3.14
C LEU A 194 10.30 -17.68 4.55
N LEU A 195 10.22 -16.36 4.72
CA LEU A 195 10.38 -15.72 6.03
C LEU A 195 9.33 -16.20 7.05
N GLN A 196 8.07 -16.33 6.62
CA GLN A 196 7.00 -16.87 7.46
C GLN A 196 7.33 -18.28 7.92
N GLN A 197 7.70 -19.16 7.00
CA GLN A 197 7.87 -20.59 7.29
C GLN A 197 9.15 -20.88 8.08
N THR A 198 10.25 -20.19 7.75
CA THR A 198 11.56 -20.45 8.39
C THR A 198 11.67 -19.84 9.79
N ASN A 199 10.92 -18.80 10.10
CA ASN A 199 10.97 -18.12 11.39
C ASN A 199 9.70 -18.31 12.22
N GLU A 200 8.78 -19.19 11.80
CA GLU A 200 7.50 -19.45 12.49
C GLU A 200 6.71 -18.15 12.78
N LEU A 201 6.82 -17.17 11.86
CA LEU A 201 6.18 -15.88 12.03
C LEU A 201 4.71 -15.94 11.59
N GLU A 202 3.83 -15.35 12.40
CA GLU A 202 2.45 -15.13 12.02
C GLU A 202 2.35 -13.83 11.19
N PRO A 203 2.02 -13.89 9.89
CA PRO A 203 1.89 -12.71 9.07
C PRO A 203 0.53 -12.04 9.31
N ILE A 204 0.49 -10.73 9.29
CA ILE A 204 -0.75 -9.96 9.22
C ILE A 204 -0.89 -9.50 7.77
N GLY A 205 -1.90 -9.98 7.06
CA GLY A 205 -2.09 -9.64 5.65
C GLY A 205 -2.84 -10.73 4.85
N PRO A 206 -3.00 -10.49 3.53
CA PRO A 206 -2.56 -9.29 2.81
C PRO A 206 -3.42 -8.07 3.12
N ILE A 207 -2.78 -6.97 3.49
CA ILE A 207 -3.40 -5.67 3.68
C ILE A 207 -3.51 -5.01 2.31
N LEU A 208 -4.72 -4.73 1.87
CA LEU A 208 -4.96 -4.12 0.56
C LEU A 208 -4.87 -2.60 0.67
N LEU A 209 -3.99 -1.99 -0.11
CA LEU A 209 -3.72 -0.56 -0.10
C LEU A 209 -4.18 0.10 -1.40
N GLY A 210 -4.60 1.36 -1.33
CA GLY A 210 -4.99 2.15 -2.50
C GLY A 210 -6.48 2.21 -2.77
N LEU A 211 -7.32 1.43 -2.09
CA LEU A 211 -8.78 1.56 -2.18
C LEU A 211 -9.28 2.80 -1.43
N ARG A 212 -10.37 3.38 -1.92
CA ARG A 212 -11.00 4.57 -1.32
C ARG A 212 -11.65 4.30 0.05
N LYS A 213 -11.98 3.06 0.35
CA LYS A 213 -12.54 2.61 1.62
C LYS A 213 -11.76 1.41 2.11
N SER A 214 -11.75 1.19 3.43
CA SER A 214 -11.03 0.10 4.08
C SER A 214 -11.69 -1.26 3.74
N LEU A 215 -11.05 -2.01 2.86
CA LEU A 215 -11.45 -3.37 2.53
C LEU A 215 -10.21 -4.26 2.46
N HIS A 216 -10.22 -5.34 3.24
CA HIS A 216 -9.10 -6.29 3.30
C HIS A 216 -9.57 -7.72 3.07
N VAL A 217 -8.68 -8.55 2.55
CA VAL A 217 -8.98 -9.91 2.11
C VAL A 217 -8.19 -10.92 2.94
N LEU A 218 -8.90 -11.81 3.62
CA LEU A 218 -8.30 -12.93 4.35
C LEU A 218 -7.84 -14.02 3.38
N GLN A 219 -6.78 -14.72 3.75
CA GLN A 219 -6.38 -15.94 3.06
C GLN A 219 -7.34 -17.09 3.31
N LEU A 220 -7.33 -18.07 2.42
CA LEU A 220 -8.04 -19.35 2.65
C LEU A 220 -7.46 -20.03 3.89
N GLY A 221 -8.34 -20.43 4.81
CA GLY A 221 -7.94 -21.12 6.04
C GLY A 221 -7.31 -20.22 7.11
N ALA A 222 -7.49 -18.89 7.03
CA ALA A 222 -6.99 -17.98 8.06
C ALA A 222 -7.51 -18.36 9.45
N SER A 223 -6.60 -18.35 10.43
CA SER A 223 -6.88 -18.62 11.83
C SER A 223 -7.72 -17.50 12.48
N VAL A 224 -8.34 -17.79 13.62
CA VAL A 224 -9.07 -16.77 14.40
C VAL A 224 -8.16 -15.59 14.76
N ARG A 225 -6.89 -15.84 15.05
CA ARG A 225 -5.91 -14.80 15.40
C ARG A 225 -5.60 -13.88 14.22
N GLU A 226 -5.46 -14.46 13.02
CA GLU A 226 -5.29 -13.67 11.77
C GLU A 226 -6.53 -12.84 11.45
N ILE A 227 -7.73 -13.39 11.64
CA ILE A 227 -9.00 -12.67 11.48
C ILE A 227 -9.07 -11.48 12.44
N LEU A 228 -8.78 -11.67 13.72
CA LEU A 228 -8.75 -10.60 14.73
C LEU A 228 -7.73 -9.51 14.37
N SER A 229 -6.54 -9.91 13.93
CA SER A 229 -5.49 -8.98 13.52
C SER A 229 -5.95 -8.15 12.30
N MET A 230 -6.58 -8.79 11.33
CA MET A 230 -7.09 -8.10 10.14
C MET A 230 -8.26 -7.15 10.48
N ILE A 231 -9.13 -7.50 11.42
CA ILE A 231 -10.20 -6.60 11.91
C ILE A 231 -9.58 -5.34 12.52
N LYS A 232 -8.55 -5.48 13.37
CA LYS A 232 -7.83 -4.33 13.96
C LYS A 232 -7.22 -3.44 12.88
N ILE A 233 -6.58 -4.04 11.87
CA ILE A 233 -6.02 -3.32 10.72
C ILE A 233 -7.12 -2.56 9.95
N ALA A 234 -8.26 -3.21 9.70
CA ALA A 234 -9.37 -2.60 8.98
C ALA A 234 -9.93 -1.37 9.70
N VAL A 235 -10.05 -1.43 11.03
CA VAL A 235 -10.48 -0.29 11.86
C VAL A 235 -9.47 0.86 11.80
N ILE A 236 -8.17 0.56 11.97
CA ILE A 236 -7.10 1.59 11.89
C ILE A 236 -7.09 2.25 10.51
N ASP A 237 -7.22 1.46 9.44
CA ASP A 237 -7.25 1.98 8.08
C ASP A 237 -8.47 2.88 7.83
N ALA A 238 -9.67 2.46 8.27
CA ALA A 238 -10.89 3.25 8.16
C ALA A 238 -10.76 4.61 8.88
N GLN A 239 -10.34 4.60 10.14
CA GLN A 239 -10.11 5.82 10.93
C GLN A 239 -9.05 6.74 10.30
N GLY A 240 -7.99 6.17 9.75
CA GLY A 240 -6.94 6.95 9.08
C GLY A 240 -7.40 7.56 7.76
N GLN A 241 -8.33 6.93 7.05
CA GLN A 241 -8.93 7.47 5.82
C GLN A 241 -9.86 8.64 6.13
N GLU A 242 -10.69 8.57 7.17
CA GLU A 242 -11.59 9.66 7.58
C GLU A 242 -10.83 10.93 7.96
N LYS A 243 -9.78 10.84 8.76
CA LYS A 243 -8.94 11.98 9.11
C LYS A 243 -8.33 12.65 7.89
N TRP A 244 -7.84 11.87 6.94
CA TRP A 244 -7.26 12.41 5.70
C TRP A 244 -8.29 13.19 4.86
N PHE A 245 -9.55 12.72 4.80
CA PHE A 245 -10.63 13.44 4.13
C PHE A 245 -10.98 14.74 4.82
N GLN A 246 -11.04 14.76 6.15
CA GLN A 246 -11.31 15.99 6.94
C GLN A 246 -10.21 17.03 6.76
N ASP A 247 -8.93 16.63 6.82
CA ASP A 247 -7.79 17.53 6.64
C ASP A 247 -7.72 18.08 5.21
N SER A 248 -7.99 17.27 4.19
CA SER A 248 -7.97 17.70 2.79
C SER A 248 -9.13 18.65 2.43
N THR A 249 -10.29 18.52 3.06
CA THR A 249 -11.41 19.45 2.90
C THR A 249 -11.18 20.76 3.64
N ALA A 250 -10.55 20.73 4.80
CA ALA A 250 -10.18 21.93 5.57
C ALA A 250 -9.10 22.77 4.85
N ASP A 251 -8.16 22.14 4.18
CA ASP A 251 -7.09 22.85 3.42
C ASP A 251 -7.62 23.44 2.10
N SER A 252 -8.57 22.78 1.44
CA SER A 252 -9.25 23.33 0.26
C SER A 252 -10.13 24.54 0.60
N SER A 253 -10.81 24.54 1.75
CA SER A 253 -11.60 25.69 2.21
C SER A 253 -10.74 26.89 2.60
N LYS A 254 -9.55 26.67 3.19
CA LYS A 254 -8.58 27.75 3.47
C LYS A 254 -7.94 28.33 2.20
N ARG A 255 -7.72 27.55 1.16
CA ARG A 255 -7.26 28.04 -0.15
C ARG A 255 -8.32 28.90 -0.84
N THR A 256 -9.58 28.51 -0.83
CA THR A 256 -10.69 29.27 -1.41
C THR A 256 -10.93 30.60 -0.68
N GLN A 257 -10.75 30.66 0.64
CA GLN A 257 -10.84 31.92 1.41
C GLN A 257 -9.66 32.84 1.16
N ARG A 258 -8.44 32.36 0.90
CA ARG A 258 -7.28 33.20 0.56
C ARG A 258 -7.36 33.79 -0.84
N THR A 259 -7.96 33.10 -1.80
CA THR A 259 -8.19 33.65 -3.17
C THR A 259 -9.36 34.64 -3.22
N SER A 260 -10.34 34.54 -2.34
CA SER A 260 -11.43 35.52 -2.25
C SER A 260 -11.05 36.79 -1.48
N SER A 261 -10.07 36.74 -0.57
CA SER A 261 -9.62 37.95 0.16
C SER A 261 -8.56 38.78 -0.58
N SER A 262 -7.85 38.19 -1.56
CA SER A 262 -6.89 38.95 -2.40
C SER A 262 -7.54 39.65 -3.61
N SER A 263 -8.76 39.29 -3.99
CA SER A 263 -9.49 39.93 -5.10
C SER A 263 -10.39 41.08 -4.67
N VAL A 264 -10.48 41.42 -3.38
CA VAL A 264 -11.25 42.57 -2.85
C VAL A 264 -10.36 43.77 -2.47
N GLN A 265 -9.03 43.62 -2.45
CA GLN A 265 -8.09 44.71 -2.13
C GLN A 265 -7.50 45.42 -3.37
N GLU A 266 -7.85 45.01 -4.60
CA GLU A 266 -7.41 45.68 -5.84
C GLU A 266 -8.52 46.51 -6.52
N LEU A 267 -9.62 46.80 -5.81
CA LEU A 267 -10.73 47.63 -6.33
C LEU A 267 -11.26 48.63 -5.27
N VAL A 268 -10.33 49.33 -4.56
CA VAL A 268 -10.65 50.59 -3.88
C VAL A 268 -9.52 51.60 -4.09
#